data_c45eeb82a7fb9e22a5ed9e8c6c4da455
#
_entry.id   c45eeb82a7fb9e22a5ed9e8c6c4da455
#
_cell.length_a   1.000
_cell.length_b   1.000
_cell.length_c   1.000
_cell.angle_alpha   90.00
_cell.angle_beta   90.00
_cell.angle_gamma   90.00
#
_symmetry.space_group_name_H-M   'P 1'
#
loop_
_entity.id
_entity.type
_entity.pdbx_description
1 polymer ?
#
loop_
_entity_poly.entity_id
_entity_poly.type
_entity_poly.pdbx_seq_one_letter_code
_entity_poly.pdbx_strand_id
1 'polypeptide(L)'
;SEDKAKIKEYLDYHKKVWPEVIQDLKDRPIKRMRIFNSGNHLTMLLEVSHDFDINKGIHMEPPSQKVKEWSTLMSSFLKDVGDNKTDEWAPIDLAFDTQDYF
;
A
#
# COMPACT_ATOMS: atom_id res chain seq x y z
N SER A 1 -19.27 12.00 3.07
CA SER A 1 -19.69 10.62 2.79
C SER A 1 -18.92 9.63 3.66
N GLU A 2 -19.43 8.43 3.78
CA GLU A 2 -18.78 7.36 4.55
C GLU A 2 -17.43 6.98 3.94
N ASP A 3 -17.36 6.91 2.61
CA ASP A 3 -16.12 6.62 1.89
C ASP A 3 -15.06 7.67 2.17
N LYS A 4 -15.46 8.94 2.16
CA LYS A 4 -14.54 10.05 2.44
C LYS A 4 -13.99 9.97 3.86
N ALA A 5 -14.83 9.60 4.82
CA ALA A 5 -14.41 9.46 6.21
C ALA A 5 -13.43 8.29 6.38
N LYS A 6 -13.67 7.17 5.70
CA LYS A 6 -12.77 6.01 5.73
C LYS A 6 -11.40 6.34 5.13
N ILE A 7 -11.39 7.00 3.98
CA ILE A 7 -10.13 7.42 3.33
C ILE A 7 -9.36 8.40 4.24
N LYS A 8 -10.07 9.33 4.86
CA LYS A 8 -9.43 10.27 5.77
C LYS A 8 -8.74 9.54 6.94
N GLU A 9 -9.40 8.56 7.54
CA GLU A 9 -8.80 7.79 8.63
C GLU A 9 -7.59 6.99 8.16
N TYR A 10 -7.68 6.37 6.98
CA TYR A 10 -6.55 5.67 6.38
C TYR A 10 -5.34 6.60 6.23
N LEU A 11 -5.56 7.80 5.68
CA LEU A 11 -4.49 8.78 5.47
C LEU A 11 -3.94 9.31 6.80
N ASP A 12 -4.80 9.51 7.79
CA ASP A 12 -4.38 10.00 9.11
C ASP A 12 -3.45 8.99 9.80
N TYR A 13 -3.74 7.69 9.69
CA TYR A 13 -2.85 6.66 10.23
C TYR A 13 -1.48 6.68 9.55
N HIS A 14 -1.43 7.05 8.28
CA HIS A 14 -0.18 7.10 7.52
C HIS A 14 0.68 8.34 7.84
N LYS A 15 0.18 9.26 8.65
CA LYS A 15 0.99 10.37 9.16
C LYS A 15 1.95 9.91 10.25
N LYS A 16 1.66 8.78 10.88
CA LYS A 16 2.51 8.20 11.93
C LYS A 16 2.38 6.69 11.90
N VAL A 17 3.06 6.07 10.95
CA VAL A 17 3.05 4.62 10.77
C VAL A 17 3.77 3.94 11.93
N TRP A 18 3.24 2.80 12.36
CA TRP A 18 3.83 2.06 13.48
C TRP A 18 5.26 1.62 13.15
N PRO A 19 6.20 1.72 14.11
CA PRO A 19 7.61 1.36 13.85
C PRO A 19 7.80 -0.06 13.34
N GLU A 20 7.00 -1.01 13.83
CA GLU A 20 7.09 -2.41 13.41
C GLU A 20 6.72 -2.59 11.92
N VAL A 21 5.77 -1.77 11.44
CA VAL A 21 5.36 -1.78 10.03
C VAL A 21 6.48 -1.19 9.16
N ILE A 22 7.08 -0.10 9.59
CA ILE A 22 8.21 0.52 8.86
C ILE A 22 9.38 -0.46 8.76
N GLN A 23 9.71 -1.15 9.86
CA GLN A 23 10.79 -2.12 9.86
C GLN A 23 10.50 -3.29 8.92
N ASP A 24 9.25 -3.77 8.91
CA ASP A 24 8.79 -4.83 8.02
C ASP A 24 9.02 -4.46 6.55
N LEU A 25 8.66 -3.23 6.16
CA LEU A 25 8.84 -2.76 4.79
C LEU A 25 10.32 -2.66 4.42
N LYS A 26 11.16 -2.22 5.34
CA LYS A 26 12.61 -2.20 5.12
C LYS A 26 13.18 -3.59 4.91
N ASP A 27 12.70 -4.56 5.66
CA ASP A 27 13.22 -5.93 5.64
C ASP A 27 12.74 -6.72 4.43
N ARG A 28 11.62 -6.36 3.84
CA ARG A 28 10.97 -7.05 2.71
C ARG A 28 11.87 -7.23 1.47
N PRO A 29 12.78 -6.39 1.02
CA PRO A 29 13.00 -4.97 1.26
C PRO A 29 12.30 -4.09 0.22
N ILE A 30 11.72 -3.01 0.68
CA ILE A 30 11.16 -1.97 -0.18
C ILE A 30 12.07 -0.75 -0.05
N LYS A 31 12.62 -0.29 -1.17
CA LYS A 31 13.54 0.87 -1.16
C LYS A 31 12.78 2.16 -0.89
N ARG A 32 11.61 2.29 -1.49
CA ARG A 32 10.75 3.46 -1.29
C ARG A 32 9.32 3.11 -1.63
N MET A 33 8.39 3.57 -0.80
CA MET A 33 6.96 3.45 -1.05
C MET A 33 6.34 4.83 -0.99
N ARG A 34 5.52 5.15 -1.97
CA ARG A 34 4.71 6.37 -1.97
C ARG A 34 3.26 5.99 -2.24
N ILE A 35 2.35 6.58 -1.49
CA ILE A 35 0.91 6.37 -1.67
C ILE A 35 0.29 7.71 -2.06
N PHE A 36 -0.42 7.72 -3.17
CA PHE A 36 -1.12 8.90 -3.67
C PHE A 36 -2.61 8.69 -3.53
N ASN A 37 -3.32 9.76 -3.25
CA ASN A 37 -4.77 9.73 -3.09
C ASN A 37 -5.44 10.72 -4.06
N SER A 38 -6.46 10.25 -4.75
CA SER A 38 -7.31 11.08 -5.60
C SER A 38 -8.76 10.63 -5.39
N GLY A 39 -9.52 11.41 -4.62
CA GLY A 39 -10.90 11.03 -4.26
C GLY A 39 -10.90 9.71 -3.51
N ASN A 40 -11.62 8.72 -4.07
CA ASN A 40 -11.69 7.37 -3.50
C ASN A 40 -10.60 6.44 -4.01
N HIS A 41 -9.64 6.95 -4.82
CA HIS A 41 -8.59 6.15 -5.41
C HIS A 41 -7.28 6.34 -4.67
N LEU A 42 -6.61 5.22 -4.39
CA LEU A 42 -5.27 5.20 -3.84
C LEU A 42 -4.35 4.50 -4.83
N THR A 43 -3.20 5.09 -5.07
CA THR A 43 -2.17 4.51 -5.93
C THR A 43 -0.89 4.37 -5.13
N MET A 44 -0.28 3.19 -5.19
CA MET A 44 0.98 2.94 -4.51
C MET A 44 2.09 2.81 -5.53
N LEU A 45 3.16 3.58 -5.35
CA LEU A 45 4.34 3.51 -6.18
C LEU A 45 5.48 2.93 -5.34
N LEU A 46 6.03 1.81 -5.80
CA LEU A 46 7.11 1.13 -5.11
C LEU A 46 8.40 1.23 -5.90
N GLU A 47 9.50 1.53 -5.20
CA GLU A 47 10.85 1.37 -5.73
C GLU A 47 11.45 0.14 -5.05
N VAL A 48 11.80 -0.86 -5.84
CA VAL A 48 12.30 -2.13 -5.36
C VAL A 48 13.44 -2.61 -6.26
N SER A 49 14.20 -3.60 -5.80
CA SER A 49 15.20 -4.26 -6.66
C SER A 49 14.47 -5.07 -7.73
N HIS A 50 15.14 -5.35 -8.85
CA HIS A 50 14.46 -5.99 -9.95
C HIS A 50 14.14 -7.47 -9.70
N ASP A 51 14.72 -8.08 -8.69
CA ASP A 51 14.38 -9.44 -8.28
C ASP A 51 13.25 -9.49 -7.23
N PHE A 52 12.65 -8.35 -6.91
CA PHE A 52 11.51 -8.28 -5.99
C PHE A 52 10.28 -8.91 -6.63
N ASP A 53 9.67 -9.87 -5.95
CA ASP A 53 8.44 -10.53 -6.42
C ASP A 53 7.22 -9.91 -5.78
N ILE A 54 6.49 -9.07 -6.52
CA ILE A 54 5.28 -8.41 -6.05
C ILE A 54 4.16 -9.40 -5.71
N ASN A 55 4.19 -10.59 -6.31
CA ASN A 55 3.17 -11.61 -6.03
C ASN A 55 3.26 -12.15 -4.60
N LYS A 56 4.38 -11.96 -3.94
CA LYS A 56 4.56 -12.31 -2.53
C LYS A 56 4.08 -11.22 -1.59
N GLY A 57 3.51 -10.11 -2.13
CA GLY A 57 3.00 -9.00 -1.35
C GLY A 57 4.09 -8.05 -0.87
N ILE A 58 3.69 -7.06 -0.09
CA ILE A 58 4.58 -5.99 0.38
C ILE A 58 5.11 -6.20 1.79
N HIS A 59 4.67 -7.27 2.47
CA HIS A 59 5.08 -7.57 3.84
C HIS A 59 5.94 -8.83 3.91
N MET A 60 6.72 -8.94 4.98
CA MET A 60 7.49 -10.15 5.26
C MET A 60 6.57 -11.34 5.52
N GLU A 61 7.01 -12.54 5.17
CA GLU A 61 6.30 -13.79 5.44
C GLU A 61 7.13 -14.68 6.37
N PRO A 62 6.57 -15.12 7.50
CA PRO A 62 5.25 -14.76 8.03
C PRO A 62 5.24 -13.35 8.63
N PRO A 63 4.12 -12.64 8.56
CA PRO A 63 4.05 -11.30 9.14
C PRO A 63 4.03 -11.36 10.67
N SER A 64 4.61 -10.33 11.32
CA SER A 64 4.55 -10.20 12.76
C SER A 64 3.11 -9.88 13.21
N GLN A 65 2.84 -10.05 14.50
CA GLN A 65 1.51 -9.73 15.04
C GLN A 65 1.13 -8.26 14.81
N LYS A 66 2.08 -7.34 14.98
CA LYS A 66 1.83 -5.92 14.75
C LYS A 66 1.53 -5.61 13.29
N VAL A 67 2.21 -6.27 12.37
CA VAL A 67 1.95 -6.10 10.93
C VAL A 67 0.56 -6.65 10.59
N LYS A 68 0.17 -7.78 11.16
CA LYS A 68 -1.18 -8.32 10.97
C LYS A 68 -2.25 -7.36 11.47
N GLU A 69 -2.05 -6.78 12.66
CA GLU A 69 -2.97 -5.81 13.23
C GLU A 69 -3.11 -4.57 12.35
N TRP A 70 -1.99 -4.04 11.86
CA TRP A 70 -1.97 -2.92 10.95
C TRP A 70 -2.73 -3.22 9.65
N SER A 71 -2.45 -4.38 9.04
CA SER A 71 -3.10 -4.79 7.79
C SER A 71 -4.61 -4.92 7.97
N THR A 72 -5.05 -5.54 9.05
CA THR A 72 -6.47 -5.68 9.36
C THR A 72 -7.14 -4.31 9.54
N LEU A 73 -6.47 -3.41 10.25
CA LEU A 73 -6.98 -2.05 10.48
C LEU A 73 -7.09 -1.27 9.17
N MET A 74 -6.04 -1.31 8.34
CA MET A 74 -6.05 -0.60 7.06
C MET A 74 -7.10 -1.16 6.12
N SER A 75 -7.25 -2.48 6.07
CA SER A 75 -8.27 -3.14 5.24
C SER A 75 -9.67 -2.69 5.64
N SER A 76 -9.91 -2.47 6.93
CA SER A 76 -11.22 -2.02 7.42
C SER A 76 -11.63 -0.66 6.89
N PHE A 77 -10.64 0.18 6.53
CA PHE A 77 -10.91 1.52 5.96
C PHE A 77 -11.10 1.48 4.45
N LEU A 78 -10.57 0.46 3.77
CA LEU A 78 -10.58 0.40 2.31
C LEU A 78 -11.65 -0.52 1.75
N LYS A 79 -12.18 -1.42 2.56
CA LYS A 79 -13.20 -2.38 2.12
C LYS A 79 -14.45 -1.64 1.66
N ASP A 80 -14.92 -1.99 0.46
CA ASP A 80 -16.15 -1.45 -0.15
C ASP A 80 -16.13 0.07 -0.37
N VAL A 81 -14.95 0.68 -0.42
CA VAL A 81 -14.80 2.10 -0.76
C VAL A 81 -14.91 2.25 -2.27
N GLY A 82 -15.80 3.13 -2.73
CA GLY A 82 -16.03 3.38 -4.14
C GLY A 82 -16.49 2.11 -4.85
N ASP A 83 -15.85 1.80 -5.97
CA ASP A 83 -16.12 0.61 -6.77
C ASP A 83 -15.30 -0.60 -6.35
N ASN A 84 -14.46 -0.46 -5.32
CA ASN A 84 -13.63 -1.56 -4.85
C ASN A 84 -14.49 -2.65 -4.23
N LYS A 85 -14.23 -3.89 -4.65
CA LYS A 85 -14.88 -5.08 -4.07
C LYS A 85 -13.92 -5.82 -3.15
N THR A 86 -12.64 -5.43 -3.16
CA THR A 86 -11.63 -5.99 -2.28
C THR A 86 -10.83 -4.86 -1.63
N ASP A 87 -10.14 -5.20 -0.56
CA ASP A 87 -9.23 -4.30 0.14
C ASP A 87 -7.77 -4.52 -0.28
N GLU A 88 -7.56 -5.32 -1.32
CA GLU A 88 -6.22 -5.68 -1.78
C GLU A 88 -5.69 -4.69 -2.82
N TRP A 89 -4.38 -4.47 -2.78
CA TRP A 89 -3.69 -3.72 -3.81
C TRP A 89 -3.59 -4.57 -5.08
N ALA A 90 -4.00 -3.99 -6.20
CA ALA A 90 -3.93 -4.67 -7.50
C ALA A 90 -2.79 -4.06 -8.32
N PRO A 91 -1.91 -4.88 -8.92
CA PRO A 91 -0.89 -4.37 -9.82
C PRO A 91 -1.51 -3.71 -11.04
N ILE A 92 -0.91 -2.61 -11.48
CA ILE A 92 -1.30 -1.95 -12.73
C ILE A 92 -0.07 -1.88 -13.64
N ASP A 93 -0.30 -1.94 -14.94
CA ASP A 93 0.77 -1.99 -15.91
C ASP A 93 1.32 -0.60 -16.23
N LEU A 94 2.63 -0.54 -16.41
CA LEU A 94 3.27 0.66 -16.93
C LEU A 94 2.86 0.83 -18.38
N ALA A 95 2.22 1.96 -18.69
CA ALA A 95 1.76 2.24 -20.05
C ALA A 95 2.81 2.99 -20.87
N PHE A 96 3.57 3.87 -20.21
CA PHE A 96 4.54 4.72 -20.90
C PHE A 96 5.62 5.19 -19.93
N ASP A 97 6.86 5.14 -20.38
CA ASP A 97 8.00 5.66 -19.63
C ASP A 97 8.92 6.38 -20.59
N THR A 98 9.19 7.66 -20.34
CA THR A 98 10.10 8.46 -21.17
C THR A 98 11.54 7.93 -21.14
N GLN A 99 11.90 7.17 -20.11
CA GLN A 99 13.22 6.55 -20.01
C GLN A 99 13.52 5.56 -21.14
N ASP A 100 12.47 5.06 -21.82
CA ASP A 100 12.65 4.22 -23.01
C ASP A 100 13.10 5.05 -24.21
N TYR A 101 13.07 6.37 -24.13
CA TYR A 101 13.37 7.29 -25.25
C TYR A 101 14.50 8.28 -24.94
N PHE A 102 14.55 8.79 -23.70
CA PHE A 102 15.59 9.74 -23.29
C PHE A 102 15.88 9.76 -21.80
#